data_38f9eca05263e2764d16428e75823b24
#
_entry.id   38f9eca05263e2764d16428e75823b24
#
_cell.length_a   1.000
_cell.length_b   1.000
_cell.length_c   1.000
_cell.angle_alpha   90.00
_cell.angle_beta   90.00
_cell.angle_gamma   90.00
#
_symmetry.space_group_name_H-M   'P 1'
#
loop_
_entity.id
_entity.type
_entity.pdbx_description
1 polymer ?
#
loop_
_entity_poly.entity_id
_entity_poly.type
_entity_poly.pdbx_seq_one_letter_code
_entity_poly.pdbx_strand_id
1 'polypeptide(L)'
;MTGQDDKPTAGSADVHVLFNGYVDLSASPFSVASTVSYVRDADAQVVIDPGFVPNRRCILEPLEELGVDPAQITDVIFSHHHPDHTLNAALFPNARIHDYWAVYRNDTWTSRPAEGFAVSPSIRLIETPGHTPQCITTLVGTPEGVAAFTHLWWTATEPTEDPLAWDPAAMHPARARVLKLAGLIVPGHGAPFTPDDSTPK
;
A
#
# COMPACT_ATOMS: atom_id res chain seq x y z
N MET A 1 -23.05 1.81 14.36
CA MET A 1 -22.10 1.47 15.42
C MET A 1 -20.73 1.75 14.83
N THR A 2 -20.28 2.76 15.13
CA THR A 2 -19.27 3.57 15.80
C THR A 2 -18.01 3.71 14.94
N GLY A 3 -17.93 4.84 14.20
CA GLY A 3 -16.78 5.27 13.42
C GLY A 3 -15.67 5.90 14.28
N GLN A 4 -15.18 5.22 15.30
CA GLN A 4 -14.20 5.79 16.22
C GLN A 4 -12.80 5.14 16.17
N ASP A 5 -12.61 4.04 15.41
CA ASP A 5 -11.35 3.27 15.47
C ASP A 5 -10.59 3.14 14.14
N ASP A 6 -10.97 3.87 13.08
CA ASP A 6 -10.33 3.73 11.77
C ASP A 6 -8.97 4.44 11.67
N LYS A 7 -8.69 5.39 12.56
CA LYS A 7 -7.45 6.16 12.52
C LYS A 7 -6.39 5.49 13.39
N PRO A 8 -5.20 5.15 12.85
CA PRO A 8 -4.09 4.76 13.70
C PRO A 8 -3.85 5.89 14.70
N THR A 9 -3.50 5.55 15.93
CA THR A 9 -3.04 6.53 16.92
C THR A 9 -1.89 7.32 16.30
N ALA A 10 -1.81 8.62 16.60
CA ALA A 10 -0.70 9.47 16.16
C ALA A 10 0.61 8.71 16.41
N GLY A 11 1.32 8.36 15.32
CA GLY A 11 2.38 7.38 15.36
C GLY A 11 3.73 8.02 15.10
N SER A 12 4.76 7.22 15.30
CA SER A 12 6.15 7.59 15.06
C SER A 12 6.74 6.81 13.88
N ALA A 13 5.87 6.27 13.01
CA ALA A 13 6.35 5.48 11.89
C ALA A 13 7.15 6.35 10.93
N ASP A 14 8.26 5.79 10.44
CA ASP A 14 9.13 6.37 9.44
C ASP A 14 8.79 5.75 8.08
N VAL A 15 8.54 6.59 7.07
CA VAL A 15 8.03 6.18 5.76
C VAL A 15 9.01 6.56 4.66
N HIS A 16 9.37 5.59 3.82
CA HIS A 16 10.24 5.77 2.67
C HIS A 16 9.61 5.17 1.42
N VAL A 17 9.47 5.96 0.36
CA VAL A 17 9.14 5.43 -0.96
C VAL A 17 10.43 4.96 -1.62
N LEU A 18 10.55 3.64 -1.80
CA LEU A 18 11.72 3.02 -2.42
C LEU A 18 11.71 3.21 -3.94
N PHE A 19 10.51 3.14 -4.53
CA PHE A 19 10.32 3.30 -5.96
C PHE A 19 8.96 3.92 -6.25
N ASN A 20 8.92 5.01 -7.02
CA ASN A 20 7.67 5.56 -7.54
C ASN A 20 7.21 4.73 -8.73
N GLY A 21 6.03 4.14 -8.61
CA GLY A 21 5.41 3.39 -9.69
C GLY A 21 5.00 4.25 -10.88
N TYR A 22 4.54 3.58 -11.93
CA TYR A 22 3.99 4.23 -13.13
C TYR A 22 3.04 3.30 -13.87
N VAL A 23 2.15 3.89 -14.66
CA VAL A 23 1.33 3.20 -15.66
C VAL A 23 1.49 3.92 -16.98
N ASP A 24 1.96 3.24 -18.01
CA ASP A 24 2.00 3.73 -19.37
C ASP A 24 1.23 2.78 -20.30
N LEU A 25 0.02 3.16 -20.61
CA LEU A 25 -0.90 2.45 -21.51
C LEU A 25 -0.77 2.90 -22.98
N SER A 26 0.13 3.84 -23.30
CA SER A 26 0.26 4.42 -24.63
C SER A 26 0.91 3.47 -25.64
N ALA A 27 1.60 2.43 -25.18
CA ALA A 27 2.29 1.45 -26.01
C ALA A 27 1.69 0.05 -25.88
N SER A 28 1.99 -0.82 -26.86
CA SER A 28 1.69 -2.25 -26.78
C SER A 28 2.97 -3.05 -27.08
N PRO A 29 3.50 -3.82 -26.14
CA PRO A 29 2.99 -4.01 -24.77
C PRO A 29 3.07 -2.73 -23.93
N PHE A 30 2.12 -2.55 -23.00
CA PHE A 30 2.15 -1.44 -22.04
C PHE A 30 3.12 -1.72 -20.88
N SER A 31 3.52 -0.66 -20.18
CA SER A 31 4.41 -0.75 -19.04
C SER A 31 3.70 -0.33 -17.75
N VAL A 32 3.89 -1.11 -16.70
CA VAL A 32 3.32 -0.86 -15.38
C VAL A 32 4.31 -1.27 -14.30
N ALA A 33 4.38 -0.49 -13.24
CA ALA A 33 5.15 -0.80 -12.03
C ALA A 33 4.42 -0.23 -10.81
N SER A 34 4.37 -0.99 -9.72
CA SER A 34 3.80 -0.51 -8.46
C SER A 34 4.70 0.53 -7.78
N THR A 35 4.09 1.40 -6.98
CA THR A 35 4.82 2.18 -5.99
C THR A 35 5.22 1.26 -4.85
N VAL A 36 6.52 1.09 -4.63
CA VAL A 36 7.06 0.25 -3.55
C VAL A 36 7.51 1.12 -2.40
N SER A 37 7.06 0.80 -1.19
CA SER A 37 7.38 1.59 -0.01
C SER A 37 7.91 0.73 1.13
N TYR A 38 8.74 1.34 1.98
CA TYR A 38 9.23 0.79 3.24
C TYR A 38 8.74 1.64 4.40
N VAL A 39 8.28 0.98 5.45
CA VAL A 39 7.82 1.62 6.68
C VAL A 39 8.48 0.96 7.87
N ARG A 40 9.07 1.76 8.77
CA ARG A 40 9.57 1.31 10.06
C ARG A 40 8.69 1.85 11.18
N ASP A 41 8.16 0.97 12.03
CA ASP A 41 7.35 1.32 13.20
C ASP A 41 7.64 0.39 14.37
N ALA A 42 8.28 0.91 15.42
CA ALA A 42 8.80 0.11 16.52
C ALA A 42 9.71 -1.04 16.01
N ASP A 43 9.35 -2.30 16.29
CA ASP A 43 10.09 -3.49 15.84
C ASP A 43 9.64 -3.97 14.45
N ALA A 44 8.60 -3.37 13.86
CA ALA A 44 8.10 -3.74 12.55
C ALA A 44 8.90 -3.04 11.43
N GLN A 45 9.34 -3.83 10.47
CA GLN A 45 9.95 -3.40 9.21
C GLN A 45 9.09 -3.92 8.07
N VAL A 46 8.36 -3.03 7.43
CA VAL A 46 7.26 -3.38 6.54
C VAL A 46 7.55 -2.91 5.13
N VAL A 47 7.39 -3.80 4.14
CA VAL A 47 7.40 -3.41 2.72
C VAL A 47 5.97 -3.51 2.17
N ILE A 48 5.55 -2.47 1.45
CA ILE A 48 4.22 -2.39 0.85
C ILE A 48 4.37 -2.49 -0.66
N ASP A 49 3.56 -3.37 -1.27
CA ASP A 49 3.46 -3.63 -2.71
C ASP A 49 4.80 -3.85 -3.44
N PRO A 50 5.63 -4.82 -3.03
CA PRO A 50 6.86 -5.16 -3.73
C PRO A 50 6.55 -5.89 -5.05
N GLY A 51 6.02 -5.16 -6.02
CA GLY A 51 5.58 -5.71 -7.29
C GLY A 51 6.56 -5.48 -8.45
N PHE A 52 6.05 -5.16 -9.62
CA PHE A 52 6.87 -4.90 -10.78
C PHE A 52 7.74 -3.65 -10.59
N VAL A 53 8.99 -3.78 -10.99
CA VAL A 53 9.97 -2.70 -11.10
C VAL A 53 10.84 -3.01 -12.31
N PRO A 54 11.50 -2.02 -12.94
CA PRO A 54 12.39 -2.26 -14.09
C PRO A 54 13.49 -3.31 -13.82
N ASN A 55 14.00 -3.32 -12.59
CA ASN A 55 14.84 -4.39 -12.05
C ASN A 55 14.79 -4.37 -10.51
N ARG A 56 15.15 -5.50 -9.87
CA ARG A 56 15.07 -5.65 -8.41
C ARG A 56 15.96 -4.69 -7.62
N ARG A 57 16.98 -4.12 -8.23
CA ARG A 57 17.85 -3.12 -7.60
C ARG A 57 17.08 -1.86 -7.24
N CYS A 58 16.01 -1.54 -7.98
CA CYS A 58 15.11 -0.42 -7.64
C CYS A 58 14.44 -0.57 -6.26
N ILE A 59 14.39 -1.79 -5.72
CA ILE A 59 13.91 -2.06 -4.35
C ILE A 59 15.10 -2.24 -3.39
N LEU A 60 16.12 -3.00 -3.81
CA LEU A 60 17.20 -3.42 -2.92
C LEU A 60 18.20 -2.30 -2.62
N GLU A 61 18.57 -1.46 -3.61
CA GLU A 61 19.52 -0.36 -3.40
C GLU A 61 18.99 0.69 -2.41
N PRO A 62 17.73 1.19 -2.52
CA PRO A 62 17.20 2.12 -1.52
C PRO A 62 17.12 1.51 -0.11
N LEU A 63 16.83 0.20 0.03
CA LEU A 63 16.88 -0.47 1.34
C LEU A 63 18.31 -0.51 1.89
N GLU A 64 19.30 -0.82 1.06
CA GLU A 64 20.71 -0.82 1.44
C GLU A 64 21.17 0.58 1.88
N GLU A 65 20.76 1.64 1.17
CA GLU A 65 21.04 3.04 1.53
C GLU A 65 20.43 3.42 2.89
N LEU A 66 19.29 2.81 3.26
CA LEU A 66 18.67 2.94 4.57
C LEU A 66 19.29 2.03 5.64
N GLY A 67 20.29 1.21 5.27
CA GLY A 67 20.92 0.23 6.15
C GLY A 67 20.02 -0.95 6.51
N VAL A 68 19.06 -1.28 5.65
CA VAL A 68 18.07 -2.35 5.88
C VAL A 68 18.40 -3.57 5.03
N ASP A 69 18.68 -4.70 5.68
CA ASP A 69 18.81 -5.99 5.01
C ASP A 69 17.41 -6.56 4.68
N PRO A 70 17.15 -7.01 3.45
CA PRO A 70 15.89 -7.66 3.08
C PRO A 70 15.47 -8.79 4.03
N ALA A 71 16.42 -9.50 4.64
CA ALA A 71 16.14 -10.55 5.62
C ALA A 71 15.62 -10.01 6.97
N GLN A 72 15.75 -8.71 7.23
CA GLN A 72 15.22 -8.04 8.43
C GLN A 72 13.77 -7.57 8.26
N ILE A 73 13.24 -7.58 7.03
CA ILE A 73 11.84 -7.23 6.79
C ILE A 73 10.96 -8.24 7.52
N THR A 74 10.11 -7.73 8.39
CA THR A 74 9.21 -8.53 9.24
C THR A 74 7.88 -8.81 8.59
N ASP A 75 7.42 -7.90 7.72
CA ASP A 75 6.10 -7.91 7.11
C ASP A 75 6.14 -7.39 5.68
N VAL A 76 5.36 -8.00 4.81
CA VAL A 76 5.02 -7.50 3.48
C VAL A 76 3.51 -7.36 3.40
N ILE A 77 3.03 -6.24 2.87
CA ILE A 77 1.60 -5.98 2.71
C ILE A 77 1.30 -5.85 1.22
N PHE A 78 0.27 -6.55 0.74
CA PHE A 78 -0.26 -6.38 -0.59
C PHE A 78 -1.55 -5.56 -0.54
N SER A 79 -1.60 -4.46 -1.28
CA SER A 79 -2.84 -3.70 -1.44
C SER A 79 -3.91 -4.54 -2.15
N HIS A 80 -3.49 -5.38 -3.10
CA HIS A 80 -4.30 -6.38 -3.79
C HIS A 80 -3.40 -7.39 -4.51
N HIS A 81 -3.99 -8.36 -5.26
CA HIS A 81 -3.28 -9.51 -5.79
C HIS A 81 -2.82 -9.43 -7.25
N HIS A 82 -2.83 -8.26 -7.89
CA HIS A 82 -2.25 -8.16 -9.22
C HIS A 82 -0.73 -8.38 -9.16
N PRO A 83 -0.12 -9.04 -10.16
CA PRO A 83 1.30 -9.38 -10.14
C PRO A 83 2.24 -8.17 -10.02
N ASP A 84 1.82 -7.02 -10.54
CA ASP A 84 2.56 -5.77 -10.47
C ASP A 84 2.63 -5.17 -9.06
N HIS A 85 1.87 -5.73 -8.08
CA HIS A 85 1.97 -5.41 -6.65
C HIS A 85 2.62 -6.51 -5.80
N THR A 86 2.82 -7.73 -6.35
CA THR A 86 3.19 -8.89 -5.52
C THR A 86 4.46 -9.63 -5.94
N LEU A 87 4.92 -9.48 -7.20
CA LEU A 87 5.89 -10.38 -7.82
C LEU A 87 7.24 -10.50 -7.08
N ASN A 88 7.69 -9.45 -6.43
CA ASN A 88 8.98 -9.40 -5.74
C ASN A 88 8.90 -9.65 -4.22
N ALA A 89 7.77 -10.14 -3.70
CA ALA A 89 7.65 -10.50 -2.28
C ALA A 89 8.70 -11.53 -1.81
N ALA A 90 9.16 -12.41 -2.70
CA ALA A 90 10.20 -13.40 -2.41
C ALA A 90 11.58 -12.79 -2.10
N LEU A 91 11.79 -11.49 -2.29
CA LEU A 91 12.99 -10.79 -1.82
C LEU A 91 13.07 -10.74 -0.28
N PHE A 92 11.97 -10.95 0.42
CA PHE A 92 11.83 -10.82 1.88
C PHE A 92 11.55 -12.18 2.54
N PRO A 93 12.56 -13.05 2.68
CA PRO A 93 12.37 -14.47 3.01
C PRO A 93 11.81 -14.73 4.42
N ASN A 94 11.96 -13.76 5.32
CA ASN A 94 11.53 -13.89 6.72
C ASN A 94 10.22 -13.17 7.02
N ALA A 95 9.67 -12.43 6.04
CA ALA A 95 8.47 -11.62 6.23
C ALA A 95 7.20 -12.47 6.38
N ARG A 96 6.27 -12.00 7.20
CA ARG A 96 4.87 -12.39 7.13
C ARG A 96 4.25 -11.63 5.95
N ILE A 97 3.40 -12.31 5.18
CA ILE A 97 2.65 -11.65 4.10
C ILE A 97 1.25 -11.33 4.62
N HIS A 98 0.81 -10.10 4.40
CA HIS A 98 -0.53 -9.62 4.75
C HIS A 98 -1.29 -9.26 3.48
N ASP A 99 -2.51 -9.69 3.39
CA ASP A 99 -3.46 -9.31 2.35
C ASP A 99 -4.86 -9.04 2.92
N TYR A 100 -5.88 -9.07 2.08
CA TYR A 100 -7.28 -8.91 2.46
C TYR A 100 -7.76 -10.03 3.41
N TRP A 101 -7.32 -11.30 3.24
CA TRP A 101 -7.90 -12.47 3.92
C TRP A 101 -7.14 -12.90 5.16
N ALA A 102 -5.80 -12.73 5.18
CA ALA A 102 -4.99 -13.46 6.14
C ALA A 102 -3.62 -12.82 6.40
N VAL A 103 -2.91 -13.47 7.31
CA VAL A 103 -1.46 -13.38 7.49
C VAL A 103 -0.88 -14.73 7.13
N TYR A 104 0.15 -14.73 6.29
CA TYR A 104 0.84 -15.93 5.82
C TYR A 104 2.28 -15.95 6.32
N ARG A 105 2.75 -17.10 6.75
CA ARG A 105 4.16 -17.31 7.05
C ARG A 105 4.52 -18.77 6.75
N ASN A 106 5.50 -18.97 5.86
CA ASN A 106 5.86 -20.29 5.35
C ASN A 106 4.64 -21.02 4.78
N ASP A 107 4.25 -22.15 5.37
CA ASP A 107 3.09 -22.99 5.04
C ASP A 107 1.84 -22.69 5.89
N THR A 108 1.89 -21.64 6.71
CA THR A 108 0.81 -21.31 7.65
C THR A 108 -0.05 -20.17 7.11
N TRP A 109 -1.35 -20.40 7.09
CA TRP A 109 -2.40 -19.45 6.76
C TRP A 109 -3.21 -19.11 8.01
N THR A 110 -3.13 -17.86 8.49
CA THR A 110 -3.92 -17.39 9.64
C THR A 110 -4.97 -16.39 9.13
N SER A 111 -6.22 -16.86 8.98
CA SER A 111 -7.33 -16.02 8.53
C SER A 111 -7.67 -14.94 9.55
N ARG A 112 -7.94 -13.74 9.05
CA ARG A 112 -8.43 -12.60 9.83
C ARG A 112 -9.12 -11.61 8.90
N PRO A 113 -10.04 -10.74 9.34
CA PRO A 113 -10.51 -9.59 8.57
C PRO A 113 -9.34 -8.61 8.34
N ALA A 114 -9.31 -7.94 7.18
CA ALA A 114 -8.38 -6.83 6.97
C ALA A 114 -8.87 -5.58 7.69
N GLU A 115 -10.18 -5.38 7.73
CA GLU A 115 -10.79 -4.23 8.36
C GLU A 115 -10.37 -4.08 9.82
N GLY A 116 -9.71 -2.95 10.12
CA GLY A 116 -9.25 -2.62 11.47
C GLY A 116 -8.04 -3.41 11.98
N PHE A 117 -7.44 -4.31 11.18
CA PHE A 117 -6.30 -5.12 11.62
C PHE A 117 -5.05 -4.26 11.84
N ALA A 118 -4.49 -4.31 13.04
CA ALA A 118 -3.24 -3.65 13.39
C ALA A 118 -2.04 -4.55 13.06
N VAL A 119 -1.17 -4.10 12.16
CA VAL A 119 0.11 -4.77 11.86
C VAL A 119 1.16 -4.40 12.90
N SER A 120 1.13 -3.13 13.33
CA SER A 120 1.98 -2.55 14.38
C SER A 120 1.21 -1.43 15.10
N PRO A 121 1.76 -0.78 16.12
CA PRO A 121 1.07 0.32 16.81
C PRO A 121 0.60 1.45 15.89
N SER A 122 1.39 1.81 14.85
CA SER A 122 1.08 2.90 13.93
C SER A 122 0.55 2.42 12.58
N ILE A 123 0.49 1.11 12.31
CA ILE A 123 0.11 0.56 11.00
C ILE A 123 -1.19 -0.23 11.11
N ARG A 124 -2.22 0.17 10.36
CA ARG A 124 -3.53 -0.46 10.34
C ARG A 124 -4.03 -0.67 8.93
N LEU A 125 -4.68 -1.81 8.68
CA LEU A 125 -5.34 -2.12 7.42
C LEU A 125 -6.81 -1.72 7.48
N ILE A 126 -7.35 -1.27 6.34
CA ILE A 126 -8.79 -1.07 6.13
C ILE A 126 -9.19 -1.63 4.76
N GLU A 127 -10.42 -2.11 4.65
CA GLU A 127 -10.96 -2.61 3.39
C GLU A 127 -11.42 -1.45 2.51
N THR A 128 -10.94 -1.44 1.27
CA THR A 128 -11.21 -0.39 0.29
C THR A 128 -11.45 -1.00 -1.09
N PRO A 129 -12.53 -1.79 -1.24
CA PRO A 129 -12.85 -2.45 -2.51
C PRO A 129 -13.12 -1.43 -3.62
N GLY A 130 -12.91 -1.87 -4.87
CA GLY A 130 -13.18 -1.07 -6.06
C GLY A 130 -12.39 -1.57 -7.24
N HIS A 131 -11.07 -1.34 -7.27
CA HIS A 131 -10.20 -1.86 -8.32
C HIS A 131 -10.22 -3.40 -8.34
N THR A 132 -10.10 -4.02 -7.19
CA THR A 132 -10.50 -5.42 -6.98
C THR A 132 -11.42 -5.54 -5.77
N PRO A 133 -12.21 -6.65 -5.62
CA PRO A 133 -13.02 -6.88 -4.42
C PRO A 133 -12.18 -6.96 -3.14
N GLN A 134 -10.89 -7.31 -3.26
CA GLN A 134 -9.98 -7.56 -2.14
C GLN A 134 -8.98 -6.43 -1.92
N CYS A 135 -9.22 -5.24 -2.47
CA CYS A 135 -8.34 -4.10 -2.19
C CYS A 135 -8.40 -3.70 -0.73
N ILE A 136 -7.21 -3.44 -0.18
CA ILE A 136 -7.02 -2.85 1.13
C ILE A 136 -6.16 -1.59 1.04
N THR A 137 -6.36 -0.71 1.97
CA THR A 137 -5.49 0.45 2.21
C THR A 137 -4.73 0.23 3.50
N THR A 138 -3.42 0.49 3.48
CA THR A 138 -2.58 0.55 4.68
C THR A 138 -2.54 1.98 5.18
N LEU A 139 -3.07 2.22 6.38
CA LEU A 139 -2.97 3.50 7.08
C LEU A 139 -1.74 3.48 8.00
N VAL A 140 -0.90 4.49 7.89
CA VAL A 140 0.33 4.63 8.67
C VAL A 140 0.31 5.97 9.42
N GLY A 141 0.34 5.91 10.75
CA GLY A 141 0.50 7.08 11.60
C GLY A 141 1.95 7.54 11.62
N THR A 142 2.22 8.74 11.13
CA THR A 142 3.54 9.40 11.16
C THR A 142 3.51 10.64 12.06
N PRO A 143 4.66 11.25 12.38
CA PRO A 143 4.68 12.52 13.11
C PRO A 143 3.91 13.65 12.39
N GLU A 144 3.86 13.63 11.06
CA GLU A 144 3.20 14.64 10.23
C GLU A 144 1.69 14.37 10.06
N GLY A 145 1.22 13.20 10.46
CA GLY A 145 -0.17 12.78 10.32
C GLY A 145 -0.31 11.36 9.76
N VAL A 146 -1.44 11.07 9.13
CA VAL A 146 -1.69 9.75 8.55
C VAL A 146 -1.34 9.73 7.08
N ALA A 147 -0.50 8.76 6.68
CA ALA A 147 -0.26 8.39 5.29
C ALA A 147 -1.13 7.16 4.94
N ALA A 148 -1.75 7.17 3.75
CA ALA A 148 -2.51 6.05 3.21
C ALA A 148 -1.83 5.49 1.97
N PHE A 149 -1.48 4.20 2.01
CA PHE A 149 -0.95 3.44 0.87
C PHE A 149 -2.10 2.68 0.26
N THR A 150 -2.44 3.00 -1.00
CA THR A 150 -3.72 2.57 -1.56
C THR A 150 -3.71 2.51 -3.07
N HIS A 151 -4.46 1.57 -3.66
CA HIS A 151 -4.70 1.50 -5.09
C HIS A 151 -6.01 2.18 -5.53
N LEU A 152 -6.60 3.04 -4.69
CA LEU A 152 -7.76 3.85 -5.05
C LEU A 152 -7.40 4.94 -6.08
N TRP A 153 -6.14 5.31 -6.19
CA TRP A 153 -5.57 6.20 -7.19
C TRP A 153 -4.32 5.55 -7.79
N TRP A 154 -4.13 5.71 -9.10
CA TRP A 154 -2.87 5.35 -9.75
C TRP A 154 -1.83 6.46 -9.55
N THR A 155 -2.25 7.71 -9.71
CA THR A 155 -1.44 8.92 -9.47
C THR A 155 -2.29 9.98 -8.77
N ALA A 156 -1.72 11.16 -8.51
CA ALA A 156 -2.43 12.29 -7.88
C ALA A 156 -3.70 12.74 -8.63
N THR A 157 -3.70 12.62 -9.94
CA THR A 157 -4.75 13.15 -10.82
C THR A 157 -5.49 12.10 -11.62
N GLU A 158 -5.00 10.86 -11.64
CA GLU A 158 -5.51 9.80 -12.52
C GLU A 158 -5.62 8.43 -11.80
N PRO A 159 -6.53 7.59 -12.26
CA PRO A 159 -7.65 7.95 -13.13
C PRO A 159 -8.77 8.60 -12.33
N THR A 160 -9.53 9.48 -12.96
CA THR A 160 -10.81 9.95 -12.37
C THR A 160 -11.75 8.77 -12.16
N GLU A 161 -11.89 7.94 -13.21
CA GLU A 161 -12.56 6.62 -13.12
C GLU A 161 -11.56 5.55 -13.56
N ASP A 162 -11.35 4.54 -12.73
CA ASP A 162 -10.43 3.45 -13.04
C ASP A 162 -11.04 2.53 -14.12
N PRO A 163 -10.45 2.50 -15.34
CA PRO A 163 -11.01 1.71 -16.44
C PRO A 163 -10.85 0.20 -16.26
N LEU A 164 -10.06 -0.22 -15.28
CA LEU A 164 -9.79 -1.62 -14.95
C LEU A 164 -10.48 -2.06 -13.65
N ALA A 165 -11.24 -1.15 -13.01
CA ALA A 165 -11.90 -1.46 -11.74
C ALA A 165 -12.98 -2.52 -11.92
N TRP A 166 -12.99 -3.48 -11.01
CA TRP A 166 -14.05 -4.50 -10.89
C TRP A 166 -15.41 -3.85 -10.51
N ASP A 167 -15.39 -2.86 -9.62
CA ASP A 167 -16.58 -2.09 -9.20
C ASP A 167 -16.22 -0.61 -9.02
N PRO A 168 -16.34 0.20 -10.08
CA PRO A 168 -16.09 1.64 -9.99
C PRO A 168 -17.00 2.35 -8.97
N ALA A 169 -18.23 1.86 -8.76
CA ALA A 169 -19.15 2.45 -7.80
C ALA A 169 -18.68 2.27 -6.35
N ALA A 170 -18.00 1.16 -6.03
CA ALA A 170 -17.41 0.93 -4.72
C ALA A 170 -16.18 1.82 -4.45
N MET A 171 -15.49 2.31 -5.49
CA MET A 171 -14.33 3.18 -5.32
C MET A 171 -14.68 4.54 -4.72
N HIS A 172 -15.80 5.14 -5.10
CA HIS A 172 -16.20 6.48 -4.61
C HIS A 172 -16.31 6.54 -3.08
N PRO A 173 -17.09 5.67 -2.40
CA PRO A 173 -17.16 5.69 -0.94
C PRO A 173 -15.80 5.33 -0.30
N ALA A 174 -15.00 4.45 -0.90
CA ALA A 174 -13.67 4.11 -0.42
C ALA A 174 -12.72 5.32 -0.49
N ARG A 175 -12.68 6.04 -1.62
CA ARG A 175 -11.92 7.30 -1.78
C ARG A 175 -12.36 8.34 -0.75
N ALA A 176 -13.69 8.57 -0.62
CA ALA A 176 -14.23 9.52 0.35
C ALA A 176 -13.86 9.17 1.80
N ARG A 177 -13.78 7.88 2.14
CA ARG A 177 -13.32 7.40 3.44
C ARG A 177 -11.84 7.71 3.66
N VAL A 178 -10.97 7.34 2.72
CA VAL A 178 -9.52 7.54 2.83
C VAL A 178 -9.16 9.02 2.91
N LEU A 179 -9.80 9.89 2.10
CA LEU A 179 -9.59 11.33 2.13
C LEU A 179 -9.94 12.00 3.47
N LYS A 180 -10.82 11.38 4.28
CA LYS A 180 -11.12 11.86 5.65
C LYS A 180 -10.07 11.44 6.67
N LEU A 181 -9.32 10.37 6.39
CA LEU A 181 -8.40 9.75 7.33
C LEU A 181 -6.96 10.22 7.12
N ALA A 182 -6.54 10.43 5.88
CA ALA A 182 -5.15 10.63 5.51
C ALA A 182 -4.88 12.05 4.96
N GLY A 183 -3.75 12.63 5.38
CA GLY A 183 -3.22 13.88 4.83
C GLY A 183 -2.17 13.65 3.74
N LEU A 184 -1.67 12.41 3.59
CA LEU A 184 -0.74 12.01 2.54
C LEU A 184 -1.28 10.73 1.88
N ILE A 185 -1.31 10.70 0.57
CA ILE A 185 -1.65 9.51 -0.22
C ILE A 185 -0.40 9.01 -0.94
N VAL A 186 -0.09 7.73 -0.76
CA VAL A 186 0.89 6.99 -1.55
C VAL A 186 0.09 6.11 -2.51
N PRO A 187 0.00 6.51 -3.80
CA PRO A 187 -0.85 5.86 -4.77
C PRO A 187 -0.22 4.58 -5.31
N GLY A 188 -1.01 3.75 -6.00
CA GLY A 188 -0.56 2.47 -6.55
C GLY A 188 0.56 2.60 -7.58
N HIS A 189 0.61 3.69 -8.36
CA HIS A 189 1.51 3.82 -9.52
C HIS A 189 2.10 5.22 -9.69
N GLY A 190 2.44 5.92 -8.63
CA GLY A 190 2.97 7.27 -8.75
C GLY A 190 3.62 7.78 -7.47
N ALA A 191 4.10 9.01 -7.54
CA ALA A 191 4.67 9.68 -6.38
C ALA A 191 3.60 9.99 -5.31
N PRO A 192 3.96 10.02 -4.03
CA PRO A 192 3.09 10.49 -2.96
C PRO A 192 2.56 11.91 -3.23
N PHE A 193 1.34 12.17 -2.77
CA PHE A 193 0.73 13.49 -2.91
C PHE A 193 -0.14 13.85 -1.71
N THR A 194 -0.25 15.15 -1.44
CA THR A 194 -1.22 15.70 -0.51
C THR A 194 -2.54 15.89 -1.24
N PRO A 195 -3.66 15.27 -0.80
CA PRO A 195 -4.93 15.43 -1.47
C PRO A 195 -5.47 16.85 -1.35
N ASP A 196 -6.11 17.33 -2.40
CA ASP A 196 -6.77 18.63 -2.48
C ASP A 196 -8.14 18.55 -3.18
N ASP A 197 -8.74 19.70 -3.52
CA ASP A 197 -10.05 19.76 -4.16
C ASP A 197 -10.09 19.15 -5.56
N SER A 198 -8.93 19.02 -6.23
CA SER A 198 -8.79 18.40 -7.56
C SER A 198 -8.61 16.89 -7.51
N THR A 199 -8.36 16.33 -6.32
CA THR A 199 -8.16 14.88 -6.16
C THR A 199 -9.45 14.14 -6.52
N PRO A 200 -9.40 13.13 -7.43
CA PRO A 200 -10.58 12.34 -7.83
C PRO A 200 -11.26 11.68 -6.63
N LYS A 201 -12.61 11.77 -6.59
CA LYS A 201 -13.47 11.29 -5.50
C LYS A 201 -14.34 10.14 -5.93
#